data_30563596a29abc4709a87e828e503f16
#
_entry.id   30563596a29abc4709a87e828e503f16
#
_cell.length_a   1.000
_cell.length_b   1.000
_cell.length_c   1.000
_cell.angle_alpha   90.00
_cell.angle_beta   90.00
_cell.angle_gamma   90.00
#
_symmetry.space_group_name_H-M   'P 1'
#
loop_
_entity.id
_entity.type
_entity.pdbx_description
1 polymer ?
#
loop_
_entity_poly.entity_id
_entity_poly.type
_entity_poly.pdbx_seq_one_letter_code
_entity_poly.pdbx_strand_id
1 'polypeptide(L)'
;VNAQTASVASTLARLRNLADAGGLSFNDVLQRYVIERFLARIARLPDADTVLLKGALMLRVWGLPRARPTMDIDLLRRGAADQQTLRELVARCAAVRDAADVVEFDAATIVAEAITEEAEYVGTRIRLTARMGNVRQRVQIDFGVGDAVVPDPVRIEFPLMLGGDPIRLTGYPVEAAIAEKFHVMVVRDLRNSRMKDFYDIWTLSRNCSFTSGQLRSAIQSTFGRRGTPLPTETPVALTAEFHTDPIHAQQWRAFTNRINEASLANSLRL
;
A
#
# COMPACT_ATOMS: atom_id res chain seq x y z
N VAL A 1 -31.91 17.47 13.96
CA VAL A 1 -30.70 16.69 13.62
C VAL A 1 -30.66 16.55 12.10
N ASN A 2 -29.61 17.09 11.46
CA ASN A 2 -29.47 17.02 10.00
C ASN A 2 -29.27 15.54 9.59
N ALA A 3 -29.89 15.09 8.52
CA ALA A 3 -29.79 13.71 8.00
C ALA A 3 -28.33 13.25 7.81
N GLN A 4 -27.43 14.17 7.42
CA GLN A 4 -26.01 13.91 7.29
C GLN A 4 -25.32 13.61 8.63
N THR A 5 -25.72 14.27 9.71
CA THR A 5 -25.18 14.03 11.06
C THR A 5 -25.57 12.63 11.56
N ALA A 6 -26.82 12.22 11.31
CA ALA A 6 -27.29 10.87 11.66
C ALA A 6 -26.51 9.79 10.87
N SER A 7 -26.20 10.04 9.61
CA SER A 7 -25.40 9.12 8.78
C SER A 7 -23.95 8.98 9.27
N VAL A 8 -23.29 10.08 9.67
CA VAL A 8 -21.94 10.07 10.27
C VAL A 8 -21.95 9.24 11.55
N ALA A 9 -22.90 9.48 12.47
CA ALA A 9 -22.99 8.76 13.72
C ALA A 9 -23.19 7.25 13.50
N SER A 10 -24.07 6.87 12.57
CA SER A 10 -24.29 5.49 12.18
C SER A 10 -23.02 4.83 11.63
N THR A 11 -22.32 5.51 10.73
CA THR A 11 -21.07 4.99 10.17
C THR A 11 -20.00 4.79 11.24
N LEU A 12 -19.81 5.76 12.13
CA LEU A 12 -18.86 5.65 13.26
C LEU A 12 -19.19 4.49 14.19
N ALA A 13 -20.49 4.28 14.48
CA ALA A 13 -20.93 3.15 15.32
C ALA A 13 -20.62 1.80 14.64
N ARG A 14 -20.89 1.64 13.34
CA ARG A 14 -20.56 0.43 12.58
C ARG A 14 -19.05 0.16 12.55
N LEU A 15 -18.24 1.19 12.37
CA LEU A 15 -16.77 1.07 12.39
C LEU A 15 -16.27 0.67 13.78
N ARG A 16 -16.88 1.19 14.85
CA ARG A 16 -16.54 0.80 16.24
C ARG A 16 -16.89 -0.67 16.48
N ASN A 17 -18.07 -1.11 16.08
CA ASN A 17 -18.45 -2.53 16.19
C ASN A 17 -17.48 -3.44 15.44
N LEU A 18 -16.99 -3.04 14.27
CA LEU A 18 -15.95 -3.79 13.54
C LEU A 18 -14.62 -3.83 14.29
N ALA A 19 -14.22 -2.73 14.91
CA ALA A 19 -13.00 -2.66 15.72
C ALA A 19 -13.09 -3.61 16.92
N ASP A 20 -14.20 -3.56 17.65
CA ASP A 20 -14.44 -4.37 18.84
C ASP A 20 -14.51 -5.87 18.48
N ALA A 21 -15.25 -6.22 17.43
CA ALA A 21 -15.37 -7.61 16.97
C ALA A 21 -14.04 -8.21 16.46
N GLY A 22 -13.17 -7.37 15.88
CA GLY A 22 -11.86 -7.78 15.36
C GLY A 22 -10.71 -7.64 16.34
N GLY A 23 -10.94 -7.12 17.55
CA GLY A 23 -9.86 -6.78 18.50
C GLY A 23 -8.88 -5.75 17.94
N LEU A 24 -9.37 -4.82 17.09
CA LEU A 24 -8.56 -3.83 16.40
C LEU A 24 -8.68 -2.45 17.06
N SER A 25 -7.66 -1.62 16.88
CA SER A 25 -7.77 -0.20 17.24
C SER A 25 -8.84 0.49 16.40
N PHE A 26 -9.75 1.23 17.05
CA PHE A 26 -10.76 2.02 16.33
C PHE A 26 -10.11 3.00 15.35
N ASN A 27 -8.99 3.60 15.73
CA ASN A 27 -8.27 4.53 14.85
C ASN A 27 -7.76 3.84 13.57
N ASP A 28 -7.28 2.60 13.66
CA ASP A 28 -6.82 1.83 12.50
C ASP A 28 -8.00 1.47 11.57
N VAL A 29 -9.13 1.09 12.15
CA VAL A 29 -10.35 0.80 11.38
C VAL A 29 -10.86 2.06 10.68
N LEU A 30 -10.86 3.19 11.39
CA LEU A 30 -11.26 4.49 10.83
C LEU A 30 -10.32 4.94 9.70
N GLN A 31 -8.99 4.82 9.90
CA GLN A 31 -8.01 5.14 8.86
C GLN A 31 -8.22 4.29 7.60
N ARG A 32 -8.43 2.98 7.79
CA ARG A 32 -8.71 2.06 6.68
C ARG A 32 -10.00 2.45 5.93
N TYR A 33 -11.05 2.85 6.65
CA TYR A 33 -12.29 3.33 6.03
C TYR A 33 -12.06 4.60 5.22
N VAL A 34 -11.30 5.56 5.74
CA VAL A 34 -10.96 6.80 5.03
C VAL A 34 -10.15 6.51 3.76
N ILE A 35 -9.16 5.60 3.84
CA ILE A 35 -8.40 5.13 2.68
C ILE A 35 -9.34 4.55 1.61
N GLU A 36 -10.24 3.68 2.01
CA GLU A 36 -11.24 3.06 1.13
C GLU A 36 -12.11 4.09 0.40
N ARG A 37 -12.56 5.13 1.14
CA ARG A 37 -13.33 6.22 0.53
C ARG A 37 -12.49 7.06 -0.43
N PHE A 38 -11.20 7.21 -0.19
CA PHE A 38 -10.30 7.88 -1.14
C PHE A 38 -10.11 7.06 -2.42
N LEU A 39 -9.88 5.75 -2.29
CA LEU A 39 -9.81 4.84 -3.45
C LEU A 39 -11.08 4.85 -4.29
N ALA A 40 -12.24 4.93 -3.67
CA ALA A 40 -13.52 5.05 -4.37
C ALA A 40 -13.61 6.34 -5.22
N ARG A 41 -12.97 7.41 -4.79
CA ARG A 41 -12.90 8.66 -5.56
C ARG A 41 -11.92 8.56 -6.72
N ILE A 42 -10.78 7.90 -6.53
CA ILE A 42 -9.85 7.60 -7.65
C ILE A 42 -10.59 6.84 -8.74
N ALA A 43 -11.35 5.80 -8.39
CA ALA A 43 -12.09 4.97 -9.34
C ALA A 43 -13.13 5.74 -10.20
N ARG A 44 -13.54 6.93 -9.76
CA ARG A 44 -14.49 7.78 -10.47
C ARG A 44 -13.85 8.84 -11.35
N LEU A 45 -12.54 8.96 -11.34
CA LEU A 45 -11.85 9.89 -12.21
C LEU A 45 -11.86 9.39 -13.66
N PRO A 46 -11.97 10.28 -14.66
CA PRO A 46 -11.92 9.89 -16.07
C PRO A 46 -10.61 9.18 -16.45
N ASP A 47 -9.52 9.51 -15.77
CA ASP A 47 -8.17 8.98 -15.98
C ASP A 47 -7.75 7.98 -14.89
N ALA A 48 -8.71 7.34 -14.21
CA ALA A 48 -8.47 6.36 -13.16
C ALA A 48 -7.50 5.23 -13.57
N ASP A 49 -7.55 4.80 -14.84
CA ASP A 49 -6.71 3.73 -15.38
C ASP A 49 -5.22 4.07 -15.45
N THR A 50 -4.88 5.34 -15.30
CA THR A 50 -3.51 5.81 -15.26
C THR A 50 -2.94 5.80 -13.83
N VAL A 51 -3.76 5.47 -12.83
CA VAL A 51 -3.39 5.38 -11.41
C VAL A 51 -3.48 3.93 -10.98
N LEU A 52 -2.35 3.33 -10.65
CA LEU A 52 -2.25 1.94 -10.27
C LEU A 52 -2.11 1.82 -8.76
N LEU A 53 -2.97 1.01 -8.13
CA LEU A 53 -2.81 0.66 -6.72
C LEU A 53 -1.64 -0.30 -6.55
N LYS A 54 -0.76 -0.03 -5.59
CA LYS A 54 0.38 -0.87 -5.23
C LYS A 54 0.53 -1.01 -3.70
N GLY A 55 1.63 -1.57 -3.27
CA GLY A 55 1.96 -1.64 -1.85
C GLY A 55 1.07 -2.57 -1.03
N ALA A 56 0.97 -2.29 0.27
CA ALA A 56 0.31 -3.20 1.22
C ALA A 56 -1.20 -3.32 1.05
N LEU A 57 -1.86 -2.34 0.43
CA LEU A 57 -3.29 -2.41 0.16
C LEU A 57 -3.63 -3.53 -0.83
N MET A 58 -2.70 -3.90 -1.71
CA MET A 58 -2.86 -5.02 -2.64
C MET A 58 -2.94 -6.38 -1.92
N LEU A 59 -2.35 -6.54 -0.73
CA LEU A 59 -2.47 -7.77 0.06
C LEU A 59 -3.94 -8.11 0.38
N ARG A 60 -4.78 -7.08 0.52
CA ARG A 60 -6.22 -7.24 0.74
C ARG A 60 -6.96 -7.64 -0.54
N VAL A 61 -6.57 -7.05 -1.67
CA VAL A 61 -7.12 -7.40 -2.99
C VAL A 61 -6.85 -8.85 -3.33
N TRP A 62 -5.66 -9.34 -3.02
CA TRP A 62 -5.30 -10.75 -3.20
C TRP A 62 -5.90 -11.70 -2.15
N GLY A 63 -6.75 -11.18 -1.25
CA GLY A 63 -7.47 -11.99 -0.26
C GLY A 63 -6.56 -12.67 0.75
N LEU A 64 -5.39 -12.10 1.04
CA LEU A 64 -4.44 -12.73 1.95
C LEU A 64 -4.96 -12.73 3.38
N PRO A 65 -4.98 -13.91 4.05
CA PRO A 65 -5.57 -14.07 5.38
C PRO A 65 -4.85 -13.24 6.46
N ARG A 66 -3.59 -12.88 6.20
CA ARG A 66 -2.71 -12.13 7.11
C ARG A 66 -2.21 -10.82 6.49
N ALA A 67 -3.12 -10.10 5.79
CA ALA A 67 -2.78 -8.80 5.24
C ALA A 67 -2.39 -7.83 6.37
N ARG A 68 -1.11 -7.45 6.41
CA ARG A 68 -0.63 -6.49 7.42
C ARG A 68 -1.31 -5.13 7.27
N PRO A 69 -1.53 -4.42 8.39
CA PRO A 69 -2.09 -3.07 8.33
C PRO A 69 -1.16 -2.12 7.59
N THR A 70 -1.76 -1.14 6.93
CA THR A 70 -1.08 0.02 6.36
C THR A 70 -1.88 1.28 6.63
N MET A 71 -1.17 2.39 6.79
CA MET A 71 -1.76 3.71 7.03
C MET A 71 -1.67 4.61 5.80
N ASP A 72 -0.91 4.17 4.78
CA ASP A 72 -0.59 4.93 3.58
C ASP A 72 -1.21 4.28 2.35
N ILE A 73 -1.44 5.10 1.32
CA ILE A 73 -1.88 4.68 -0.01
C ILE A 73 -0.65 4.74 -0.92
N ASP A 74 -0.19 3.60 -1.38
CA ASP A 74 0.90 3.52 -2.37
C ASP A 74 0.29 3.45 -3.78
N LEU A 75 0.65 4.38 -4.65
CA LEU A 75 0.19 4.47 -6.03
C LEU A 75 1.36 4.58 -7.00
N LEU A 76 1.16 4.10 -8.23
CA LEU A 76 1.98 4.45 -9.37
C LEU A 76 1.18 5.30 -10.34
N ARG A 77 1.74 6.44 -10.77
CA ARG A 77 1.16 7.25 -11.83
C ARG A 77 1.82 6.92 -13.17
N ARG A 78 1.02 6.57 -14.17
CA ARG A 78 1.44 6.48 -15.56
C ARG A 78 1.28 7.84 -16.25
N GLY A 79 2.26 8.24 -17.04
CA GLY A 79 2.29 9.54 -17.73
C GLY A 79 2.90 10.65 -16.87
N ALA A 80 2.41 11.87 -17.02
CA ALA A 80 2.92 13.00 -16.27
C ALA A 80 2.69 12.83 -14.76
N ALA A 81 3.75 12.96 -13.99
CA ALA A 81 3.78 12.68 -12.56
C ALA A 81 4.68 13.66 -11.79
N ASP A 82 4.83 14.88 -12.33
CA ASP A 82 5.42 15.96 -11.56
C ASP A 82 4.54 16.34 -10.36
N GLN A 83 5.13 17.00 -9.39
CA GLN A 83 4.49 17.31 -8.13
C GLN A 83 3.19 18.10 -8.27
N GLN A 84 3.13 19.02 -9.23
CA GLN A 84 1.93 19.83 -9.48
C GLN A 84 0.81 18.99 -10.09
N THR A 85 1.12 18.16 -11.10
CA THR A 85 0.17 17.23 -11.71
C THR A 85 -0.44 16.27 -10.70
N LEU A 86 0.39 15.73 -9.78
CA LEU A 86 -0.09 14.83 -8.74
C LEU A 86 -0.93 15.56 -7.69
N ARG A 87 -0.57 16.79 -7.32
CA ARG A 87 -1.38 17.64 -6.45
C ARG A 87 -2.76 17.91 -7.05
N GLU A 88 -2.83 18.22 -8.32
CA GLU A 88 -4.09 18.44 -9.05
C GLU A 88 -4.93 17.17 -9.14
N LEU A 89 -4.32 16.01 -9.36
CA LEU A 89 -4.98 14.71 -9.31
C LEU A 89 -5.67 14.49 -7.96
N VAL A 90 -4.94 14.68 -6.87
CA VAL A 90 -5.48 14.51 -5.51
C VAL A 90 -6.56 15.54 -5.19
N ALA A 91 -6.44 16.79 -5.67
CA ALA A 91 -7.48 17.79 -5.54
C ALA A 91 -8.76 17.42 -6.30
N ARG A 92 -8.64 16.86 -7.50
CA ARG A 92 -9.79 16.31 -8.24
C ARG A 92 -10.46 15.16 -7.47
N CYS A 93 -9.66 14.23 -6.89
CA CYS A 93 -10.21 13.17 -6.02
C CYS A 93 -10.96 13.76 -4.83
N ALA A 94 -10.40 14.75 -4.15
CA ALA A 94 -11.03 15.40 -3.01
C ALA A 94 -12.35 16.10 -3.37
N ALA A 95 -12.47 16.61 -4.60
CA ALA A 95 -13.67 17.28 -5.10
C ALA A 95 -14.79 16.31 -5.49
N VAL A 96 -14.52 15.01 -5.72
CA VAL A 96 -15.55 14.03 -6.05
C VAL A 96 -16.55 13.92 -4.90
N ARG A 97 -17.81 14.16 -5.17
CA ARG A 97 -18.91 13.95 -4.21
C ARG A 97 -19.45 12.54 -4.32
N ASP A 98 -19.67 11.91 -3.19
CA ASP A 98 -20.32 10.61 -3.08
C ASP A 98 -21.47 10.71 -2.06
N ALA A 99 -22.72 10.60 -2.54
CA ALA A 99 -23.88 10.70 -1.67
C ALA A 99 -23.98 9.57 -0.64
N ALA A 100 -23.34 8.44 -0.90
CA ALA A 100 -23.26 7.29 0.02
C ALA A 100 -22.13 7.39 1.05
N ASP A 101 -21.34 8.47 1.02
CA ASP A 101 -20.11 8.64 1.78
C ASP A 101 -20.20 9.85 2.70
N VAL A 102 -19.80 9.65 3.93
CA VAL A 102 -19.78 10.70 4.98
C VAL A 102 -18.40 11.32 5.18
N VAL A 103 -17.42 10.94 4.35
CA VAL A 103 -16.05 11.45 4.42
C VAL A 103 -15.89 12.64 3.47
N GLU A 104 -15.40 13.74 4.00
CA GLU A 104 -15.01 14.92 3.24
C GLU A 104 -13.48 15.03 3.22
N PHE A 105 -12.89 15.19 2.03
CA PHE A 105 -11.46 15.45 1.87
C PHE A 105 -11.23 16.94 1.66
N ASP A 106 -10.43 17.52 2.53
CA ASP A 106 -10.17 18.97 2.55
C ASP A 106 -9.02 19.31 1.59
N ALA A 107 -9.36 19.71 0.37
CA ALA A 107 -8.40 20.06 -0.67
C ALA A 107 -7.48 21.22 -0.29
N ALA A 108 -7.90 22.13 0.62
CA ALA A 108 -7.08 23.23 1.07
C ALA A 108 -5.90 22.78 1.94
N THR A 109 -5.96 21.55 2.47
CA THR A 109 -4.89 20.97 3.31
C THR A 109 -3.88 20.13 2.53
N ILE A 110 -3.97 20.09 1.19
CA ILE A 110 -3.07 19.32 0.36
C ILE A 110 -1.66 19.89 0.42
N VAL A 111 -0.73 19.07 0.89
CA VAL A 111 0.71 19.33 0.89
C VAL A 111 1.39 18.25 0.08
N ALA A 112 2.24 18.67 -0.88
CA ALA A 112 3.02 17.76 -1.70
C ALA A 112 4.51 17.98 -1.40
N GLU A 113 5.26 16.87 -1.22
CA GLU A 113 6.69 16.88 -0.96
C GLU A 113 7.39 15.76 -1.74
N ALA A 114 8.63 15.96 -2.12
CA ALA A 114 9.43 14.90 -2.73
C ALA A 114 9.77 13.82 -1.68
N ILE A 115 9.69 12.56 -2.08
CA ILE A 115 10.21 11.46 -1.28
C ILE A 115 11.69 11.32 -1.63
N THR A 116 12.55 11.61 -0.66
CA THR A 116 14.02 11.54 -0.80
C THR A 116 14.60 10.37 0.00
N GLU A 117 13.83 9.31 0.23
CA GLU A 117 14.36 8.15 0.96
C GLU A 117 15.49 7.50 0.16
N GLU A 118 16.72 7.77 0.62
CA GLU A 118 17.96 7.10 0.22
C GLU A 118 18.19 6.96 -1.30
N ALA A 119 18.39 8.11 -1.98
CA ALA A 119 19.02 8.23 -3.32
C ALA A 119 18.44 7.42 -4.51
N GLU A 120 17.56 6.45 -4.31
CA GLU A 120 17.20 5.46 -5.34
C GLU A 120 15.77 5.54 -5.86
N TYR A 121 14.88 6.27 -5.19
CA TYR A 121 13.47 6.32 -5.58
C TYR A 121 12.93 7.75 -5.54
N VAL A 122 12.72 8.31 -6.72
CA VAL A 122 12.06 9.62 -6.85
C VAL A 122 10.56 9.40 -6.81
N GLY A 123 9.92 9.84 -5.74
CA GLY A 123 8.48 9.81 -5.58
C GLY A 123 7.95 11.12 -5.06
N THR A 124 6.64 11.24 -5.03
CA THR A 124 5.95 12.38 -4.42
C THR A 124 5.01 11.89 -3.33
N ARG A 125 5.18 12.39 -2.13
CA ARG A 125 4.27 12.20 -1.01
C ARG A 125 3.26 13.33 -0.97
N ILE A 126 1.99 12.99 -0.93
CA ILE A 126 0.91 13.96 -0.75
C ILE A 126 0.18 13.64 0.55
N ARG A 127 -0.05 14.68 1.34
CA ARG A 127 -0.85 14.58 2.55
C ARG A 127 -2.03 15.54 2.46
N LEU A 128 -3.17 15.08 2.98
CA LEU A 128 -4.35 15.90 3.15
C LEU A 128 -5.14 15.45 4.38
N THR A 129 -6.10 16.26 4.79
CA THR A 129 -7.00 15.96 5.91
C THR A 129 -8.33 15.45 5.37
N ALA A 130 -8.79 14.33 5.90
CA ALA A 130 -10.16 13.85 5.77
C ALA A 130 -10.95 14.20 7.02
N ARG A 131 -12.24 14.52 6.85
CA ARG A 131 -13.18 14.86 7.94
C ARG A 131 -14.39 13.94 7.87
N MET A 132 -14.88 13.54 9.03
CA MET A 132 -16.13 12.81 9.20
C MET A 132 -16.84 13.36 10.43
N GLY A 133 -17.71 14.35 10.27
CA GLY A 133 -18.22 15.16 11.37
C GLY A 133 -17.08 15.88 12.09
N ASN A 134 -16.93 15.62 13.39
CA ASN A 134 -15.87 16.21 14.22
C ASN A 134 -14.54 15.42 14.18
N VAL A 135 -14.55 14.24 13.56
CA VAL A 135 -13.35 13.40 13.47
C VAL A 135 -12.48 13.87 12.30
N ARG A 136 -11.16 13.93 12.53
CA ARG A 136 -10.18 14.26 11.52
C ARG A 136 -9.17 13.13 11.39
N GLN A 137 -8.85 12.77 10.14
CA GLN A 137 -7.82 11.79 9.82
C GLN A 137 -6.85 12.37 8.79
N ARG A 138 -5.56 12.09 8.98
CA ARG A 138 -4.54 12.41 7.99
C ARG A 138 -4.52 11.29 6.95
N VAL A 139 -4.58 11.66 5.70
CA VAL A 139 -4.38 10.75 4.57
C VAL A 139 -3.01 11.02 3.98
N GLN A 140 -2.22 9.97 3.80
CA GLN A 140 -0.93 10.01 3.13
C GLN A 140 -1.01 9.15 1.88
N ILE A 141 -0.53 9.71 0.76
CA ILE A 141 -0.51 9.07 -0.55
C ILE A 141 0.91 9.20 -1.08
N ASP A 142 1.54 8.07 -1.35
CA ASP A 142 2.89 8.00 -1.90
C ASP A 142 2.81 7.58 -3.36
N PHE A 143 3.21 8.48 -4.24
CA PHE A 143 3.25 8.24 -5.68
C PHE A 143 4.65 7.82 -6.11
N GLY A 144 4.75 6.60 -6.63
CA GLY A 144 5.89 6.19 -7.42
C GLY A 144 5.80 6.70 -8.85
N VAL A 145 6.95 6.93 -9.47
CA VAL A 145 7.04 7.47 -10.83
C VAL A 145 8.00 6.62 -11.65
N GLY A 146 7.53 6.21 -12.83
CA GLY A 146 8.40 5.60 -13.83
C GLY A 146 8.76 4.14 -13.59
N ASP A 147 8.21 3.44 -12.61
CA ASP A 147 8.42 2.01 -12.43
C ASP A 147 7.88 1.23 -13.64
N ALA A 148 8.60 0.18 -14.01
CA ALA A 148 8.12 -0.80 -14.97
C ALA A 148 7.17 -1.78 -14.27
N VAL A 149 6.02 -2.01 -14.85
CA VAL A 149 5.03 -2.98 -14.34
C VAL A 149 4.92 -4.13 -15.32
N VAL A 150 5.50 -5.26 -14.96
CA VAL A 150 5.52 -6.50 -15.75
C VAL A 150 5.09 -7.66 -14.81
N PRO A 151 4.12 -8.49 -15.20
CA PRO A 151 3.21 -8.37 -16.36
C PRO A 151 2.40 -7.06 -16.36
N ASP A 152 1.55 -6.88 -17.37
CA ASP A 152 0.68 -5.71 -17.44
C ASP A 152 -0.19 -5.57 -16.17
N PRO A 153 -0.53 -4.32 -15.77
CA PRO A 153 -1.44 -4.06 -14.65
C PRO A 153 -2.77 -4.78 -14.82
N VAL A 154 -3.34 -5.19 -13.71
CA VAL A 154 -4.59 -5.98 -13.69
C VAL A 154 -5.76 -5.15 -13.18
N ARG A 155 -6.96 -5.46 -13.67
CA ARG A 155 -8.20 -4.95 -13.06
C ARG A 155 -8.42 -5.65 -11.73
N ILE A 156 -8.67 -4.87 -10.70
CA ILE A 156 -8.84 -5.36 -9.33
C ILE A 156 -10.19 -4.91 -8.74
N GLU A 157 -10.68 -5.68 -7.81
CA GLU A 157 -11.84 -5.38 -6.99
C GLU A 157 -11.38 -5.22 -5.53
N PHE A 158 -11.35 -3.97 -5.05
CA PHE A 158 -10.95 -3.67 -3.68
C PHE A 158 -12.14 -3.85 -2.75
N PRO A 159 -12.06 -4.75 -1.74
CA PRO A 159 -13.19 -5.08 -0.87
C PRO A 159 -13.51 -3.96 0.12
N LEU A 160 -14.81 -3.71 0.34
CA LEU A 160 -15.29 -2.70 1.27
C LEU A 160 -15.48 -3.26 2.69
N MET A 161 -15.08 -2.49 3.70
CA MET A 161 -15.19 -2.89 5.12
C MET A 161 -16.64 -2.97 5.61
N LEU A 162 -17.47 -2.04 5.16
CA LEU A 162 -18.88 -1.97 5.57
C LEU A 162 -19.84 -2.69 4.61
N GLY A 163 -19.27 -3.48 3.67
CA GLY A 163 -20.03 -4.16 2.65
C GLY A 163 -20.45 -3.23 1.50
N GLY A 164 -21.06 -3.81 0.47
CA GLY A 164 -21.42 -3.15 -0.78
C GLY A 164 -20.57 -3.63 -1.95
N ASP A 165 -20.76 -3.02 -3.12
CA ASP A 165 -20.01 -3.37 -4.32
C ASP A 165 -18.54 -2.98 -4.17
N PRO A 166 -17.59 -3.85 -4.58
CA PRO A 166 -16.17 -3.56 -4.48
C PRO A 166 -15.77 -2.39 -5.38
N ILE A 167 -14.71 -1.70 -4.98
CA ILE A 167 -14.15 -0.60 -5.78
C ILE A 167 -13.33 -1.21 -6.91
N ARG A 168 -13.66 -0.87 -8.16
CA ARG A 168 -12.92 -1.31 -9.34
C ARG A 168 -11.80 -0.34 -9.66
N LEU A 169 -10.57 -0.83 -9.65
CA LEU A 169 -9.34 -0.07 -9.89
C LEU A 169 -8.41 -0.84 -10.82
N THR A 170 -7.34 -0.19 -11.23
CA THR A 170 -6.18 -0.86 -11.82
C THR A 170 -5.11 -1.02 -10.74
N GLY A 171 -4.50 -2.19 -10.67
CA GLY A 171 -3.50 -2.48 -9.64
C GLY A 171 -2.32 -3.28 -10.15
N TYR A 172 -1.34 -3.47 -9.30
CA TYR A 172 -0.14 -4.25 -9.60
C TYR A 172 -0.46 -5.74 -9.71
N PRO A 173 0.18 -6.45 -10.65
CA PRO A 173 0.29 -7.90 -10.59
C PRO A 173 1.23 -8.31 -9.43
N VAL A 174 1.06 -9.54 -8.96
CA VAL A 174 1.85 -10.09 -7.82
C VAL A 174 3.34 -10.07 -8.13
N GLU A 175 3.71 -10.42 -9.35
CA GLU A 175 5.09 -10.51 -9.81
C GLU A 175 5.81 -9.16 -9.73
N ALA A 176 5.15 -8.08 -10.14
CA ALA A 176 5.71 -6.74 -10.04
C ALA A 176 5.91 -6.31 -8.58
N ALA A 177 4.96 -6.65 -7.70
CA ALA A 177 5.09 -6.38 -6.27
C ALA A 177 6.25 -7.13 -5.62
N ILE A 178 6.46 -8.41 -6.00
CA ILE A 178 7.61 -9.21 -5.54
C ILE A 178 8.91 -8.62 -6.10
N ALA A 179 8.95 -8.29 -7.38
CA ALA A 179 10.15 -7.77 -8.04
C ALA A 179 10.66 -6.46 -7.43
N GLU A 180 9.76 -5.51 -7.11
CA GLU A 180 10.14 -4.26 -6.45
C GLU A 180 10.72 -4.49 -5.05
N LYS A 181 10.10 -5.38 -4.26
CA LYS A 181 10.56 -5.73 -2.92
C LYS A 181 11.90 -6.46 -2.95
N PHE A 182 12.05 -7.40 -3.88
CA PHE A 182 13.29 -8.13 -4.08
C PHE A 182 14.42 -7.17 -4.51
N HIS A 183 14.16 -6.23 -5.41
CA HIS A 183 15.13 -5.20 -5.76
C HIS A 183 15.61 -4.43 -4.52
N VAL A 184 14.69 -3.97 -3.66
CA VAL A 184 15.05 -3.27 -2.42
C VAL A 184 15.88 -4.15 -1.50
N MET A 185 15.61 -5.45 -1.41
CA MET A 185 16.41 -6.39 -0.61
C MET A 185 17.85 -6.48 -1.14
N VAL A 186 18.03 -6.57 -2.46
CA VAL A 186 19.33 -6.65 -3.10
C VAL A 186 20.13 -5.37 -2.87
N VAL A 187 19.53 -4.20 -3.11
CA VAL A 187 20.22 -2.92 -3.03
C VAL A 187 20.58 -2.54 -1.59
N ARG A 188 19.72 -2.85 -0.62
CA ARG A 188 19.96 -2.52 0.78
C ARG A 188 20.91 -3.49 1.48
N ASP A 189 21.03 -4.68 0.97
CA ASP A 189 21.96 -5.69 1.47
C ASP A 189 21.83 -5.86 3.01
N LEU A 190 22.93 -5.96 3.76
CA LEU A 190 22.94 -6.04 5.22
C LEU A 190 22.33 -4.83 5.95
N ARG A 191 22.19 -3.69 5.27
CA ARG A 191 21.54 -2.51 5.84
C ARG A 191 20.01 -2.56 5.78
N ASN A 192 19.44 -3.65 5.25
CA ASN A 192 18.00 -3.75 5.06
C ASN A 192 17.25 -3.96 6.37
N SER A 193 16.56 -2.92 6.84
CA SER A 193 15.68 -2.94 8.01
C SER A 193 14.20 -3.11 7.67
N ARG A 194 13.85 -3.27 6.38
CA ARG A 194 12.47 -3.32 5.89
C ARG A 194 11.85 -4.72 6.04
N MET A 195 11.69 -5.18 7.26
CA MET A 195 11.12 -6.50 7.58
C MET A 195 9.75 -6.75 6.96
N LYS A 196 9.01 -5.67 6.67
CA LYS A 196 7.73 -5.73 5.95
C LYS A 196 7.86 -6.34 4.54
N ASP A 197 8.98 -6.11 3.84
CA ASP A 197 9.16 -6.61 2.47
C ASP A 197 9.46 -8.12 2.48
N PHE A 198 10.20 -8.62 3.47
CA PHE A 198 10.38 -10.06 3.70
C PHE A 198 9.04 -10.75 3.99
N TYR A 199 8.25 -10.19 4.88
CA TYR A 199 6.94 -10.71 5.22
C TYR A 199 5.99 -10.73 4.01
N ASP A 200 5.97 -9.64 3.24
CA ASP A 200 5.11 -9.54 2.06
C ASP A 200 5.50 -10.59 1.01
N ILE A 201 6.80 -10.75 0.69
CA ILE A 201 7.26 -11.78 -0.28
C ILE A 201 6.92 -13.18 0.24
N TRP A 202 7.19 -13.47 1.52
CA TRP A 202 6.85 -14.75 2.12
C TRP A 202 5.34 -15.04 2.03
N THR A 203 4.50 -14.07 2.34
CA THR A 203 3.05 -14.22 2.27
C THR A 203 2.57 -14.42 0.83
N LEU A 204 3.09 -13.62 -0.11
CA LEU A 204 2.74 -13.72 -1.53
C LEU A 204 3.16 -15.07 -2.13
N SER A 205 4.36 -15.56 -1.82
CA SER A 205 4.88 -16.82 -2.35
C SER A 205 4.06 -18.05 -1.92
N ARG A 206 3.36 -17.96 -0.77
CA ARG A 206 2.56 -19.06 -0.23
C ARG A 206 1.09 -19.01 -0.60
N ASN A 207 0.58 -17.85 -0.95
CA ASN A 207 -0.86 -17.66 -1.13
C ASN A 207 -1.26 -17.25 -2.56
N CYS A 208 -0.30 -16.82 -3.38
CA CYS A 208 -0.57 -16.40 -4.75
C CYS A 208 0.07 -17.35 -5.74
N SER A 209 -0.60 -17.55 -6.89
CA SER A 209 -0.05 -18.33 -8.00
C SER A 209 0.58 -17.38 -9.02
N PHE A 210 1.80 -17.68 -9.43
CA PHE A 210 2.52 -17.01 -10.51
C PHE A 210 3.49 -17.97 -11.16
N THR A 211 3.89 -17.70 -12.40
CA THR A 211 4.85 -18.54 -13.10
C THR A 211 6.29 -18.04 -12.91
N SER A 212 7.25 -18.97 -12.92
CA SER A 212 8.67 -18.60 -12.84
C SER A 212 9.11 -17.70 -13.98
N GLY A 213 8.53 -17.87 -15.18
CA GLY A 213 8.79 -17.03 -16.34
C GLY A 213 8.33 -15.59 -16.15
N GLN A 214 7.09 -15.39 -15.67
CA GLN A 214 6.53 -14.07 -15.39
C GLN A 214 7.30 -13.35 -14.27
N LEU A 215 7.61 -14.07 -13.18
CA LEU A 215 8.39 -13.49 -12.08
C LEU A 215 9.80 -13.09 -12.55
N ARG A 216 10.47 -13.93 -13.35
CA ARG A 216 11.77 -13.58 -13.94
C ARG A 216 11.69 -12.32 -14.78
N SER A 217 10.68 -12.21 -15.65
CA SER A 217 10.49 -11.03 -16.50
C SER A 217 10.23 -9.78 -15.68
N ALA A 218 9.44 -9.88 -14.60
CA ALA A 218 9.19 -8.77 -13.66
C ALA A 218 10.48 -8.31 -12.99
N ILE A 219 11.30 -9.23 -12.48
CA ILE A 219 12.59 -8.93 -11.84
C ILE A 219 13.54 -8.27 -12.85
N GLN A 220 13.71 -8.83 -14.03
CA GLN A 220 14.57 -8.27 -15.08
C GLN A 220 14.14 -6.85 -15.47
N SER A 221 12.84 -6.64 -15.63
CA SER A 221 12.29 -5.32 -15.97
C SER A 221 12.50 -4.30 -14.86
N THR A 222 12.27 -4.68 -13.60
CA THR A 222 12.46 -3.79 -12.43
C THR A 222 13.93 -3.41 -12.27
N PHE A 223 14.85 -4.38 -12.34
CA PHE A 223 16.29 -4.12 -12.22
C PHE A 223 16.81 -3.28 -13.38
N GLY A 224 16.43 -3.62 -14.61
CA GLY A 224 16.80 -2.85 -15.80
C GLY A 224 16.29 -1.42 -15.75
N ARG A 225 15.04 -1.20 -15.33
CA ARG A 225 14.46 0.14 -15.20
C ARG A 225 15.18 0.99 -14.16
N ARG A 226 15.64 0.39 -13.07
CA ARG A 226 16.34 1.05 -11.96
C ARG A 226 17.87 1.10 -12.16
N GLY A 227 18.37 0.62 -13.30
CA GLY A 227 19.81 0.62 -13.61
C GLY A 227 20.64 -0.24 -12.67
N THR A 228 20.04 -1.22 -12.00
CA THR A 228 20.71 -2.11 -11.05
C THR A 228 21.06 -3.43 -11.74
N PRO A 229 22.32 -3.91 -11.69
CA PRO A 229 22.67 -5.23 -12.20
C PRO A 229 21.89 -6.34 -11.47
N LEU A 230 21.50 -7.37 -12.20
CA LEU A 230 20.97 -8.59 -11.57
C LEU A 230 22.07 -9.25 -10.74
N PRO A 231 21.75 -9.75 -9.54
CA PRO A 231 22.72 -10.47 -8.73
C PRO A 231 23.16 -11.77 -9.44
N THR A 232 24.46 -12.01 -9.48
CA THR A 232 25.08 -13.25 -10.01
C THR A 232 25.19 -14.34 -8.96
N GLU A 233 25.13 -13.95 -7.69
CA GLU A 233 25.17 -14.84 -6.53
C GLU A 233 23.90 -14.67 -5.69
N THR A 234 23.71 -15.56 -4.72
CA THR A 234 22.59 -15.44 -3.79
C THR A 234 22.69 -14.12 -3.00
N PRO A 235 21.71 -13.21 -3.09
CA PRO A 235 21.72 -11.98 -2.33
C PRO A 235 21.84 -12.23 -0.82
N VAL A 236 22.61 -11.41 -0.13
CA VAL A 236 22.84 -11.56 1.32
C VAL A 236 21.53 -11.61 2.11
N ALA A 237 20.53 -10.84 1.72
CA ALA A 237 19.19 -10.85 2.33
C ALA A 237 18.53 -12.25 2.37
N LEU A 238 18.98 -13.19 1.52
CA LEU A 238 18.47 -14.57 1.45
C LEU A 238 19.44 -15.59 2.06
N THR A 239 20.53 -15.15 2.70
CA THR A 239 21.56 -16.03 3.28
C THR A 239 21.39 -16.21 4.77
N ALA A 240 22.11 -17.21 5.31
CA ALA A 240 22.19 -17.45 6.75
C ALA A 240 22.77 -16.23 7.50
N GLU A 241 23.73 -15.53 6.91
CA GLU A 241 24.35 -14.33 7.48
C GLU A 241 23.30 -13.29 7.87
N PHE A 242 22.34 -13.00 6.98
CA PHE A 242 21.29 -12.01 7.25
C PHE A 242 20.34 -12.48 8.37
N HIS A 243 19.81 -13.69 8.26
CA HIS A 243 18.76 -14.12 9.18
C HIS A 243 19.26 -14.55 10.58
N THR A 244 20.55 -14.84 10.72
CA THR A 244 21.16 -15.14 12.03
C THR A 244 21.75 -13.91 12.71
N ASP A 245 21.85 -12.78 12.01
CA ASP A 245 22.30 -11.52 12.61
C ASP A 245 21.36 -11.08 13.75
N PRO A 246 21.88 -10.78 14.96
CA PRO A 246 21.06 -10.43 16.11
C PRO A 246 20.18 -9.18 15.90
N ILE A 247 20.66 -8.22 15.13
CA ILE A 247 19.93 -6.96 14.85
C ILE A 247 18.73 -7.26 13.96
N HIS A 248 18.92 -8.01 12.86
CA HIS A 248 17.84 -8.41 11.98
C HIS A 248 16.82 -9.31 12.68
N ALA A 249 17.28 -10.25 13.50
CA ALA A 249 16.40 -11.08 14.31
C ALA A 249 15.56 -10.26 15.31
N GLN A 250 16.14 -9.22 15.91
CA GLN A 250 15.40 -8.29 16.78
C GLN A 250 14.39 -7.46 16.01
N GLN A 251 14.76 -6.91 14.86
CA GLN A 251 13.87 -6.14 13.98
C GLN A 251 12.70 -7.00 13.50
N TRP A 252 12.96 -8.25 13.13
CA TRP A 252 11.92 -9.19 12.72
C TRP A 252 10.93 -9.48 13.85
N ARG A 253 11.41 -9.79 15.05
CA ARG A 253 10.54 -9.99 16.24
C ARG A 253 9.69 -8.76 16.54
N ALA A 254 10.29 -7.57 16.50
CA ALA A 254 9.56 -6.32 16.72
C ALA A 254 8.47 -6.11 15.66
N PHE A 255 8.76 -6.42 14.39
CA PHE A 255 7.81 -6.34 13.30
C PHE A 255 6.66 -7.34 13.46
N THR A 256 6.95 -8.63 13.67
CA THR A 256 5.94 -9.69 13.80
C THR A 256 5.03 -9.48 14.99
N ASN A 257 5.56 -9.00 16.12
CA ASN A 257 4.76 -8.62 17.28
C ASN A 257 3.79 -7.47 16.96
N ARG A 258 4.25 -6.46 16.22
CA ARG A 258 3.40 -5.31 15.84
C ARG A 258 2.25 -5.69 14.92
N ILE A 259 2.40 -6.71 14.10
CA ILE A 259 1.34 -7.20 13.20
C ILE A 259 0.54 -8.38 13.79
N ASN A 260 0.72 -8.69 15.07
CA ASN A 260 0.09 -9.82 15.78
C ASN A 260 0.43 -11.20 15.16
N GLU A 261 1.64 -11.35 14.62
CA GLU A 261 2.15 -12.60 14.04
C GLU A 261 3.32 -13.15 14.86
N ALA A 262 3.17 -13.17 16.18
CA ALA A 262 4.22 -13.62 17.10
C ALA A 262 4.70 -15.06 16.83
N SER A 263 3.87 -15.92 16.23
CA SER A 263 4.25 -17.27 15.80
C SER A 263 5.39 -17.28 14.77
N LEU A 264 5.61 -16.17 14.06
CA LEU A 264 6.69 -16.00 13.08
C LEU A 264 7.95 -15.36 13.67
N ALA A 265 7.95 -15.02 14.97
CA ALA A 265 9.05 -14.25 15.58
C ALA A 265 10.44 -14.89 15.43
N ASN A 266 10.51 -16.22 15.30
CA ASN A 266 11.76 -16.98 15.17
C ASN A 266 11.98 -17.54 13.75
N SER A 267 11.20 -17.10 12.74
CA SER A 267 11.19 -17.68 11.40
C SER A 267 11.63 -16.71 10.31
N LEU A 268 12.61 -15.85 10.57
CA LEU A 268 13.20 -15.00 9.53
C LEU A 268 14.00 -15.87 8.54
N ARG A 269 13.27 -16.62 7.70
CA ARG A 269 13.80 -17.39 6.57
C ARG A 269 12.82 -17.27 5.41
N LEU A 270 13.29 -16.89 4.25
CA LEU A 270 12.53 -16.91 3.00
C LEU A 270 12.68 -18.24 2.27
#